data_be0a97bd529320daceb7cf6c197b88d4
#
_entry.id   be0a97bd529320daceb7cf6c197b88d4
#
_cell.length_a   1.000
_cell.length_b   1.000
_cell.length_c   1.000
_cell.angle_alpha   90.00
_cell.angle_beta   90.00
_cell.angle_gamma   90.00
#
_symmetry.space_group_name_H-M   'P 1'
#
loop_
_entity.id
_entity.type
_entity.pdbx_description
1 polymer ?
#
loop_
_entity_poly.entity_id
_entity_poly.type
_entity_poly.pdbx_seq_one_letter_code
_entity_poly.pdbx_strand_id
1 'polypeptide(L)'
;MYIKWLQIGNNHFEFKKRSVSLRNVLKSVFSKKVSAAVLTAVMLFVSVFSMSMIASAASFSPRLSAPSSSNKYYYSNLNVFYRYNYGMPNCTAYAYGRAYEILGSEPKLSWNNAEQWYGYNKANGYYKYGQTPKVGAIACWSYNGGGGHVAVVEKVENGQITFSNSAWSGKRFYLS
;
A
#
# COMPACT_ATOMS: atom_id res chain seq x y z
N MET A 1 10.55 22.27 -8.36
CA MET A 1 10.22 21.14 -7.42
C MET A 1 9.04 20.38 -7.99
N TYR A 2 9.19 19.09 -8.26
CA TYR A 2 8.11 18.25 -8.77
C TYR A 2 7.72 17.25 -7.68
N ILE A 3 6.42 17.16 -7.39
CA ILE A 3 5.87 16.16 -6.47
C ILE A 3 5.43 14.95 -7.30
N LYS A 4 5.87 13.76 -6.90
CA LYS A 4 5.50 12.48 -7.51
C LYS A 4 4.88 11.59 -6.43
N TRP A 5 3.94 10.72 -6.80
CA TRP A 5 3.11 9.97 -5.87
C TRP A 5 3.32 8.47 -6.03
N LEU A 6 3.50 7.75 -4.92
CA LEU A 6 3.44 6.31 -4.83
C LEU A 6 2.14 5.90 -4.14
N GLN A 7 1.28 5.19 -4.83
CA GLN A 7 -0.04 4.79 -4.31
C GLN A 7 0.07 3.47 -3.55
N ILE A 8 0.27 3.51 -2.25
CA ILE A 8 0.45 2.34 -1.39
C ILE A 8 -0.90 1.77 -0.95
N GLY A 9 -1.88 2.59 -0.64
CA GLY A 9 -3.23 2.19 -0.27
C GLY A 9 -4.12 1.96 -1.50
N ASN A 10 -4.89 0.89 -1.52
CA ASN A 10 -5.73 0.40 -2.62
C ASN A 10 -4.98 -0.29 -3.77
N ASN A 11 -4.18 -1.29 -3.46
CA ASN A 11 -4.05 -2.40 -4.37
C ASN A 11 -5.38 -3.19 -4.35
N HIS A 12 -6.42 -2.65 -4.97
CA HIS A 12 -7.29 -3.53 -5.71
C HIS A 12 -6.35 -4.26 -6.66
N PHE A 13 -6.00 -5.49 -6.32
CA PHE A 13 -5.62 -6.46 -7.29
C PHE A 13 -6.74 -6.44 -8.33
N GLU A 14 -6.59 -5.65 -9.37
CA GLU A 14 -7.24 -5.98 -10.62
C GLU A 14 -6.62 -7.32 -11.01
N PHE A 15 -7.24 -8.38 -10.50
CA PHE A 15 -7.23 -9.62 -11.22
C PHE A 15 -7.65 -9.22 -12.63
N LYS A 16 -6.67 -9.18 -13.54
CA LYS A 16 -6.94 -9.18 -14.96
C LYS A 16 -7.86 -10.39 -15.12
N LYS A 17 -9.17 -10.15 -15.11
CA LYS A 17 -10.19 -11.15 -15.38
C LYS A 17 -9.83 -11.71 -16.75
N ARG A 18 -9.05 -12.76 -16.78
CA ARG A 18 -9.26 -13.77 -17.79
C ARG A 18 -10.68 -14.26 -17.47
N SER A 19 -11.65 -13.62 -18.07
CA SER A 19 -12.99 -14.16 -18.16
C SER A 19 -12.89 -15.41 -19.01
N VAL A 20 -12.49 -16.49 -18.38
CA VAL A 20 -12.86 -17.80 -18.90
C VAL A 20 -14.36 -17.73 -18.81
N SER A 21 -15.00 -17.58 -19.99
CA SER A 21 -16.42 -17.40 -20.07
C SER A 21 -17.06 -18.60 -19.37
N LEU A 22 -17.74 -18.35 -18.26
CA LEU A 22 -18.51 -19.34 -17.49
C LEU A 22 -19.41 -20.18 -18.43
N ARG A 23 -19.85 -19.58 -19.54
CA ARG A 23 -20.56 -20.29 -20.63
C ARG A 23 -19.74 -21.43 -21.24
N ASN A 24 -18.42 -21.27 -21.39
CA ASN A 24 -17.60 -22.34 -22.03
C ASN A 24 -17.28 -23.45 -21.01
N VAL A 25 -17.13 -23.10 -19.72
CA VAL A 25 -16.97 -24.10 -18.65
C VAL A 25 -18.28 -24.90 -18.48
N LEU A 26 -19.42 -24.21 -18.44
CA LEU A 26 -20.72 -24.84 -18.32
C LEU A 26 -21.03 -25.77 -19.56
N LYS A 27 -20.73 -25.32 -20.77
CA LYS A 27 -20.91 -26.16 -21.96
C LYS A 27 -20.02 -27.42 -21.93
N SER A 28 -18.80 -27.34 -21.43
CA SER A 28 -17.91 -28.49 -21.26
C SER A 28 -18.39 -29.49 -20.20
N VAL A 29 -19.02 -29.02 -19.14
CA VAL A 29 -19.56 -29.86 -18.06
C VAL A 29 -20.87 -30.51 -18.44
N PHE A 30 -21.74 -29.83 -19.23
CA PHE A 30 -23.02 -30.38 -19.67
C PHE A 30 -22.91 -31.36 -20.86
N SER A 31 -21.76 -31.44 -21.54
CA SER A 31 -21.57 -32.38 -22.67
C SER A 31 -21.18 -33.79 -22.24
N LYS A 32 -20.84 -34.01 -21.00
CA LYS A 32 -20.55 -35.36 -20.46
C LYS A 32 -21.65 -35.70 -19.45
N LYS A 33 -22.17 -36.95 -19.52
CA LYS A 33 -23.12 -37.48 -18.52
C LYS A 33 -22.46 -37.53 -17.15
N VAL A 34 -22.45 -36.39 -16.45
CA VAL A 34 -21.90 -36.25 -15.10
C VAL A 34 -23.02 -36.59 -14.13
N SER A 35 -22.78 -37.51 -13.20
CA SER A 35 -23.79 -37.92 -12.22
C SER A 35 -24.13 -36.70 -11.28
N ALA A 36 -25.37 -36.66 -10.80
CA ALA A 36 -25.86 -35.61 -9.91
C ALA A 36 -24.95 -35.38 -8.67
N ALA A 37 -24.29 -36.43 -8.20
CA ALA A 37 -23.36 -36.38 -7.08
C ALA A 37 -22.11 -35.53 -7.37
N VAL A 38 -21.61 -35.54 -8.62
CA VAL A 38 -20.44 -34.71 -9.01
C VAL A 38 -20.86 -33.25 -9.13
N LEU A 39 -22.07 -32.96 -9.60
CA LEU A 39 -22.60 -31.61 -9.69
C LEU A 39 -22.75 -30.98 -8.27
N THR A 40 -23.26 -31.76 -7.32
CA THR A 40 -23.42 -31.32 -5.93
C THR A 40 -22.06 -31.03 -5.24
N ALA A 41 -21.07 -31.88 -5.48
CA ALA A 41 -19.73 -31.70 -4.95
C ALA A 41 -19.05 -30.42 -5.51
N VAL A 42 -19.22 -30.17 -6.83
CA VAL A 42 -18.69 -28.96 -7.48
C VAL A 42 -19.37 -27.69 -6.94
N MET A 43 -20.70 -27.73 -6.73
CA MET A 43 -21.45 -26.60 -6.19
C MET A 43 -21.08 -26.33 -4.72
N LEU A 44 -20.85 -27.35 -3.90
CA LEU A 44 -20.37 -27.20 -2.52
C LEU A 44 -18.95 -26.65 -2.48
N PHE A 45 -18.06 -27.08 -3.38
CA PHE A 45 -16.69 -26.60 -3.46
C PHE A 45 -16.63 -25.12 -3.88
N VAL A 46 -17.47 -24.69 -4.82
CA VAL A 46 -17.57 -23.29 -5.26
C VAL A 46 -18.14 -22.41 -4.15
N SER A 47 -19.12 -22.88 -3.36
CA SER A 47 -19.70 -22.10 -2.26
C SER A 47 -18.74 -21.93 -1.10
N VAL A 48 -17.95 -22.95 -0.74
CA VAL A 48 -16.94 -22.86 0.33
C VAL A 48 -15.77 -21.98 -0.10
N PHE A 49 -15.36 -22.03 -1.37
CA PHE A 49 -14.28 -21.19 -1.89
C PHE A 49 -14.67 -19.70 -2.02
N SER A 50 -15.98 -19.43 -2.20
CA SER A 50 -16.49 -18.04 -2.29
C SER A 50 -16.54 -17.33 -0.91
N MET A 51 -16.55 -18.06 0.20
CA MET A 51 -16.58 -17.47 1.54
C MET A 51 -15.21 -17.04 2.07
N SER A 52 -14.10 -17.43 1.42
CA SER A 52 -12.75 -17.17 1.93
C SER A 52 -12.10 -15.89 1.43
N MET A 53 -12.78 -15.06 0.65
CA MET A 53 -12.23 -13.85 0.02
C MET A 53 -12.97 -12.56 0.37
N ILE A 54 -13.55 -12.45 1.55
CA ILE A 54 -13.78 -11.14 2.13
C ILE A 54 -12.50 -10.79 2.89
N ALA A 55 -11.43 -10.50 2.17
CA ALA A 55 -10.37 -9.68 2.71
C ALA A 55 -11.03 -8.32 3.00
N SER A 56 -11.39 -8.11 4.26
CA SER A 56 -11.79 -6.78 4.75
C SER A 56 -10.65 -5.84 4.35
N ALA A 57 -10.87 -5.03 3.32
CA ALA A 57 -10.02 -3.89 3.07
C ALA A 57 -10.09 -3.07 4.35
N ALA A 58 -9.03 -3.11 5.16
CA ALA A 58 -8.95 -2.30 6.35
C ALA A 58 -9.23 -0.87 5.92
N SER A 59 -10.30 -0.27 6.46
CA SER A 59 -10.69 1.08 6.10
C SER A 59 -9.51 2.00 6.44
N PHE A 60 -9.02 2.74 5.45
CA PHE A 60 -7.94 3.69 5.69
C PHE A 60 -8.37 4.69 6.77
N SER A 61 -7.61 4.78 7.84
CA SER A 61 -7.81 5.75 8.91
C SER A 61 -6.69 6.79 8.86
N PRO A 62 -7.00 8.09 8.66
CA PRO A 62 -6.00 9.14 8.62
C PRO A 62 -5.24 9.23 9.95
N ARG A 63 -3.92 9.35 9.87
CA ARG A 63 -3.07 9.62 11.02
C ARG A 63 -2.87 11.12 11.19
N LEU A 64 -3.59 11.69 12.14
CA LEU A 64 -3.55 13.13 12.43
C LEU A 64 -2.80 13.47 13.73
N SER A 65 -2.22 12.47 14.38
CA SER A 65 -1.40 12.62 15.59
C SER A 65 -0.16 11.73 15.52
N ALA A 66 0.85 12.06 16.32
CA ALA A 66 2.10 11.29 16.39
C ALA A 66 1.83 9.81 16.72
N PRO A 67 2.58 8.88 16.13
CA PRO A 67 2.53 7.48 16.55
C PRO A 67 3.04 7.36 17.99
N SER A 68 2.43 6.48 18.79
CA SER A 68 2.92 6.13 20.11
C SER A 68 4.37 5.65 20.03
N SER A 69 5.17 5.93 21.07
CA SER A 69 6.53 5.41 21.19
C SER A 69 6.62 3.88 21.27
N SER A 70 5.52 3.22 21.62
CA SER A 70 5.37 1.76 21.60
C SER A 70 4.93 1.19 20.25
N ASN A 71 4.67 2.04 19.25
CA ASN A 71 4.21 1.57 17.94
C ASN A 71 5.34 0.86 17.20
N LYS A 72 5.20 -0.47 17.06
CA LYS A 72 6.22 -1.34 16.48
C LYS A 72 6.60 -1.00 15.04
N TYR A 73 5.73 -0.38 14.27
CA TYR A 73 6.01 -0.04 12.87
C TYR A 73 6.99 1.12 12.72
N TYR A 74 7.17 1.93 13.77
CA TYR A 74 8.10 3.06 13.79
C TYR A 74 9.33 2.84 14.68
N TYR A 75 9.17 2.03 15.76
CA TYR A 75 10.15 1.95 16.84
C TYR A 75 10.60 0.51 17.12
N SER A 76 10.61 -0.36 16.10
CA SER A 76 11.17 -1.71 16.20
C SER A 76 11.89 -2.11 14.90
N ASN A 77 12.53 -3.28 14.93
CA ASN A 77 13.23 -3.86 13.78
C ASN A 77 12.31 -4.23 12.58
N LEU A 78 10.99 -4.09 12.71
CA LEU A 78 10.07 -4.12 11.57
C LEU A 78 10.30 -2.95 10.62
N ASN A 79 10.77 -1.83 11.14
CA ASN A 79 11.14 -0.68 10.34
C ASN A 79 12.62 -0.78 9.96
N VAL A 80 12.90 -0.89 8.67
CA VAL A 80 14.26 -1.04 8.16
C VAL A 80 15.17 0.12 8.58
N PHE A 81 14.65 1.35 8.61
CA PHE A 81 15.43 2.52 9.03
C PHE A 81 15.74 2.47 10.52
N TYR A 82 14.81 2.05 11.37
CA TYR A 82 15.05 1.85 12.80
C TYR A 82 16.13 0.79 13.02
N ARG A 83 16.04 -0.33 12.32
CA ARG A 83 17.00 -1.45 12.40
C ARG A 83 18.43 -1.04 12.09
N TYR A 84 18.60 -0.07 11.18
CA TYR A 84 19.91 0.45 10.79
C TYR A 84 20.28 1.79 11.44
N ASN A 85 19.65 2.17 12.56
CA ASN A 85 19.90 3.40 13.34
C ASN A 85 19.55 4.70 12.59
N TYR A 86 18.69 4.65 11.58
CA TYR A 86 18.13 5.81 10.88
C TYR A 86 16.65 6.00 11.20
N GLY A 87 16.21 5.55 12.38
CA GLY A 87 14.83 5.65 12.83
C GLY A 87 14.33 7.08 13.00
N MET A 88 13.18 7.20 13.68
CA MET A 88 12.55 8.50 13.99
C MET A 88 13.45 9.39 14.87
N PRO A 89 13.54 10.70 14.63
CA PRO A 89 12.84 11.49 13.61
C PRO A 89 13.53 11.45 12.24
N ASN A 90 12.82 10.96 11.24
CA ASN A 90 13.31 10.87 9.87
C ASN A 90 12.12 10.66 8.93
N CYS A 91 12.05 11.37 7.80
CA CYS A 91 10.93 11.28 6.87
C CYS A 91 10.78 9.88 6.26
N THR A 92 11.88 9.21 5.91
CA THR A 92 11.85 7.85 5.35
C THR A 92 11.43 6.82 6.39
N ALA A 93 11.95 6.91 7.63
CA ALA A 93 11.53 6.04 8.72
C ALA A 93 10.03 6.19 9.03
N TYR A 94 9.55 7.43 9.05
CA TYR A 94 8.14 7.71 9.26
C TYR A 94 7.27 7.15 8.15
N ALA A 95 7.55 7.49 6.91
CA ALA A 95 6.75 7.06 5.76
C ALA A 95 6.77 5.54 5.59
N TYR A 96 7.89 4.86 5.89
CA TYR A 96 7.98 3.41 5.90
C TYR A 96 7.09 2.79 6.97
N GLY A 97 7.14 3.30 8.19
CA GLY A 97 6.29 2.85 9.29
C GLY A 97 4.80 3.06 9.00
N ARG A 98 4.45 4.21 8.43
CA ARG A 98 3.06 4.50 8.04
C ARG A 98 2.58 3.60 6.89
N ALA A 99 3.44 3.32 5.91
CA ALA A 99 3.14 2.36 4.85
C ALA A 99 2.89 0.96 5.43
N TYR A 100 3.69 0.55 6.41
CA TYR A 100 3.50 -0.73 7.09
C TYR A 100 2.14 -0.82 7.79
N GLU A 101 1.71 0.25 8.48
CA GLU A 101 0.37 0.32 9.07
C GLU A 101 -0.75 0.20 8.02
N ILE A 102 -0.62 0.93 6.91
CA ILE A 102 -1.63 0.95 5.85
C ILE A 102 -1.75 -0.41 5.16
N LEU A 103 -0.62 -1.07 4.92
CA LEU A 103 -0.57 -2.35 4.21
C LEU A 103 -0.85 -3.56 5.13
N GLY A 104 -0.59 -3.44 6.43
CA GLY A 104 -0.59 -4.57 7.37
C GLY A 104 0.56 -5.57 7.14
N SER A 105 1.47 -5.28 6.22
CA SER A 105 2.61 -6.12 5.84
C SER A 105 3.81 -5.27 5.45
N GLU A 106 5.00 -5.89 5.35
CA GLU A 106 6.22 -5.18 5.01
C GLU A 106 6.12 -4.45 3.67
N PRO A 107 6.35 -3.11 3.66
CA PRO A 107 6.28 -2.33 2.44
C PRO A 107 7.49 -2.58 1.54
N LYS A 108 7.24 -2.71 0.24
CA LYS A 108 8.29 -2.83 -0.79
C LYS A 108 8.80 -1.45 -1.21
N LEU A 109 9.28 -0.67 -0.24
CA LEU A 109 9.83 0.67 -0.46
C LEU A 109 11.36 0.65 -0.46
N SER A 110 11.98 1.67 -1.05
CA SER A 110 13.42 1.84 -1.03
C SER A 110 13.93 2.01 0.41
N TRP A 111 15.11 1.45 0.70
CA TRP A 111 15.82 1.65 1.96
C TRP A 111 16.81 2.82 1.89
N ASN A 112 16.85 3.51 0.76
CA ASN A 112 17.73 4.64 0.51
C ASN A 112 17.06 5.97 0.89
N ASN A 113 17.73 7.06 0.54
CA ASN A 113 17.25 8.42 0.75
C ASN A 113 15.94 8.71 0.00
N ALA A 114 15.21 9.71 0.48
CA ALA A 114 13.86 10.05 0.03
C ALA A 114 13.77 10.31 -1.49
N GLU A 115 14.75 10.98 -2.07
CA GLU A 115 14.81 11.31 -3.50
C GLU A 115 14.85 10.07 -4.42
N GLN A 116 15.26 8.92 -3.86
CA GLN A 116 15.37 7.67 -4.63
C GLN A 116 14.07 6.84 -4.63
N TRP A 117 13.13 7.13 -3.75
CA TRP A 117 11.95 6.29 -3.53
C TRP A 117 11.09 6.15 -4.78
N TYR A 118 10.82 7.25 -5.46
CA TYR A 118 10.01 7.20 -6.67
C TYR A 118 10.69 6.41 -7.80
N GLY A 119 11.98 6.67 -8.03
CA GLY A 119 12.77 5.97 -9.05
C GLY A 119 12.86 4.47 -8.78
N TYR A 120 13.10 4.09 -7.53
CA TYR A 120 13.12 2.71 -7.08
C TYR A 120 11.79 2.00 -7.36
N ASN A 121 10.67 2.60 -6.96
CA ASN A 121 9.36 2.02 -7.22
C ASN A 121 9.06 1.90 -8.72
N LYS A 122 9.41 2.91 -9.51
CA LYS A 122 9.20 2.91 -10.96
C LYS A 122 9.99 1.77 -11.62
N ALA A 123 11.23 1.55 -11.20
CA ALA A 123 12.08 0.50 -11.74
C ALA A 123 11.58 -0.91 -11.39
N ASN A 124 10.98 -1.09 -10.19
CA ASN A 124 10.54 -2.39 -9.70
C ASN A 124 9.04 -2.67 -9.93
N GLY A 125 8.23 -1.64 -10.22
CA GLY A 125 6.79 -1.80 -10.45
C GLY A 125 5.98 -2.27 -9.23
N TYR A 126 6.44 -2.00 -8.01
CA TYR A 126 5.78 -2.51 -6.80
C TYR A 126 4.44 -1.83 -6.51
N TYR A 127 4.35 -0.52 -6.71
CA TYR A 127 3.15 0.26 -6.46
C TYR A 127 2.79 1.11 -7.68
N LYS A 128 1.50 1.36 -7.89
CA LYS A 128 1.03 2.34 -8.88
C LYS A 128 1.63 3.71 -8.54
N TYR A 129 1.93 4.50 -9.53
CA TYR A 129 2.49 5.84 -9.36
C TYR A 129 1.84 6.81 -10.35
N GLY A 130 1.92 8.10 -10.08
CA GLY A 130 1.30 9.13 -10.91
C GLY A 130 1.53 10.53 -10.35
N GLN A 131 0.65 11.45 -10.77
CA GLN A 131 0.70 12.86 -10.36
C GLN A 131 -0.56 13.31 -9.60
N THR A 132 -1.51 12.43 -9.40
CA THR A 132 -2.75 12.71 -8.67
C THR A 132 -2.64 12.23 -7.24
N PRO A 133 -2.85 13.09 -6.23
CA PRO A 133 -2.81 12.71 -4.83
C PRO A 133 -3.98 11.76 -4.50
N LYS A 134 -3.69 10.74 -3.68
CA LYS A 134 -4.69 9.83 -3.11
C LYS A 134 -4.35 9.57 -1.66
N VAL A 135 -5.36 9.42 -0.82
CA VAL A 135 -5.17 9.01 0.58
C VAL A 135 -4.36 7.73 0.67
N GLY A 136 -3.43 7.68 1.60
CA GLY A 136 -2.49 6.58 1.77
C GLY A 136 -1.30 6.59 0.81
N ALA A 137 -1.28 7.48 -0.20
CA ALA A 137 -0.12 7.60 -1.09
C ALA A 137 1.08 8.24 -0.39
N ILE A 138 2.29 7.90 -0.85
CA ILE A 138 3.50 8.62 -0.46
C ILE A 138 3.81 9.69 -1.50
N ALA A 139 3.90 10.93 -1.05
CA ALA A 139 4.44 12.03 -1.81
C ALA A 139 5.97 11.98 -1.76
N CYS A 140 6.61 12.11 -2.91
CA CYS A 140 8.06 12.10 -3.04
C CYS A 140 8.53 13.41 -3.67
N TRP A 141 9.41 14.11 -2.98
CA TRP A 141 10.08 15.33 -3.46
C TRP A 141 11.54 15.05 -3.72
N SER A 142 12.06 15.67 -4.78
CA SER A 142 13.49 15.79 -5.01
C SER A 142 13.85 17.28 -5.07
N TYR A 143 14.92 17.67 -4.43
CA TYR A 143 15.38 19.05 -4.38
C TYR A 143 16.47 19.32 -5.42
N ASN A 144 16.49 20.52 -5.96
CA ASN A 144 17.61 20.99 -6.77
C ASN A 144 18.84 21.13 -5.84
N GLY A 145 19.93 20.49 -6.19
CA GLY A 145 21.13 20.45 -5.33
C GLY A 145 21.28 19.19 -4.49
N GLY A 146 20.35 18.23 -4.62
CA GLY A 146 20.40 16.93 -3.96
C GLY A 146 19.48 16.80 -2.74
N GLY A 147 19.23 15.56 -2.36
CA GLY A 147 18.30 15.22 -1.28
C GLY A 147 16.83 15.27 -1.70
N GLY A 148 15.96 14.98 -0.75
CA GLY A 148 14.53 14.92 -0.99
C GLY A 148 13.73 14.82 0.31
N HIS A 149 12.43 14.66 0.16
CA HIS A 149 11.52 14.43 1.26
C HIS A 149 10.43 13.43 0.84
N VAL A 150 9.91 12.70 1.82
CA VAL A 150 8.72 11.86 1.65
C VAL A 150 7.73 12.14 2.77
N ALA A 151 6.45 12.17 2.42
CA ALA A 151 5.35 12.34 3.36
C ALA A 151 4.18 11.45 2.95
N VAL A 152 3.26 11.18 3.87
CA VAL A 152 2.09 10.35 3.58
C VAL A 152 0.85 11.21 3.48
N VAL A 153 0.04 10.99 2.44
CA VAL A 153 -1.24 11.67 2.25
C VAL A 153 -2.27 11.08 3.21
N GLU A 154 -2.72 11.87 4.15
CA GLU A 154 -3.73 11.45 5.12
C GLU A 154 -5.14 11.87 4.73
N LYS A 155 -5.28 13.03 4.06
CA LYS A 155 -6.56 13.54 3.56
C LYS A 155 -6.40 14.23 2.21
N VAL A 156 -7.45 14.17 1.42
CA VAL A 156 -7.64 14.97 0.20
C VAL A 156 -9.08 15.48 0.25
N GLU A 157 -9.26 16.71 0.65
CA GLU A 157 -10.58 17.32 0.89
C GLU A 157 -10.61 18.73 0.32
N ASN A 158 -11.65 19.08 -0.45
CA ASN A 158 -11.86 20.43 -0.99
C ASN A 158 -10.62 21.01 -1.75
N GLY A 159 -9.92 20.15 -2.49
CA GLY A 159 -8.70 20.53 -3.20
C GLY A 159 -7.45 20.72 -2.33
N GLN A 160 -7.56 20.50 -1.03
CA GLN A 160 -6.44 20.54 -0.08
C GLN A 160 -5.95 19.14 0.24
N ILE A 161 -4.66 19.02 0.48
CA ILE A 161 -4.00 17.76 0.86
C ILE A 161 -3.40 17.93 2.25
N THR A 162 -3.74 17.01 3.15
CA THR A 162 -3.08 16.93 4.45
C THR A 162 -2.04 15.83 4.40
N PHE A 163 -0.80 16.17 4.71
CA PHE A 163 0.31 15.24 4.85
C PHE A 163 0.62 14.98 6.31
N SER A 164 1.01 13.75 6.62
CA SER A 164 1.71 13.42 7.84
C SER A 164 3.20 13.22 7.54
N ASN A 165 4.05 13.77 8.40
CA ASN A 165 5.48 13.90 8.17
C ASN A 165 6.30 13.64 9.43
N SER A 166 7.59 13.36 9.21
CA SER A 166 8.67 13.52 10.16
C SER A 166 9.86 14.19 9.46
N ALA A 167 10.77 14.79 10.18
CA ALA A 167 11.92 15.45 9.58
C ALA A 167 13.21 15.18 10.37
N TRP A 168 14.29 14.92 9.63
CA TRP A 168 15.64 14.73 10.18
C TRP A 168 16.11 15.88 11.09
N SER A 169 15.52 17.07 10.92
CA SER A 169 15.76 18.25 11.76
C SER A 169 15.23 18.15 13.20
N GLY A 170 14.76 16.98 13.63
CA GLY A 170 14.27 16.74 14.99
C GLY A 170 12.75 16.73 15.15
N LYS A 171 11.98 17.12 14.15
CA LYS A 171 10.51 17.03 14.21
C LYS A 171 10.05 15.59 14.04
N ARG A 172 9.64 14.96 15.14
CA ARG A 172 9.17 13.55 15.11
C ARG A 172 7.88 13.37 14.34
N PHE A 173 7.00 14.34 14.39
CA PHE A 173 5.72 14.33 13.70
C PHE A 173 5.21 15.75 13.47
N TYR A 174 4.64 16.00 12.29
CA TYR A 174 3.89 17.23 11.99
C TYR A 174 2.93 16.98 10.81
N LEU A 175 1.88 17.80 10.74
CA LEU A 175 0.99 17.89 9.60
C LEU A 175 1.37 19.09 8.72
N SER A 176 1.17 18.98 7.41
CA SER A 176 1.36 20.06 6.46
C SER A 176 0.37 19.95 5.30
#